data_be6888c2207d42ebe5503a8c7a15f8d0
#
_entry.id   be6888c2207d42ebe5503a8c7a15f8d0
#
_cell.length_a   1.000
_cell.length_b   1.000
_cell.length_c   1.000
_cell.angle_alpha   90.00
_cell.angle_beta   90.00
_cell.angle_gamma   90.00
#
_symmetry.space_group_name_H-M   'P 1'
#
loop_
_entity.id
_entity.type
_entity.pdbx_description
1 polymer ?
#
loop_
_entity_poly.entity_id
_entity_poly.type
_entity_poly.pdbx_seq_one_letter_code
_entity_poly.pdbx_strand_id
1 'polypeptide(L)'
;MAALVAQAPQMGELGEFFLRCFGSFDFDGIELVLPQETFSGERSMRVGDRELQLIEVGPAHTRGDTLVHAPAERVLFTGDILFAGAHPIAWAGPVSNWIAACERILALAPEVIVPGHGPPSETAAVRECKAYFEYLYDEARLRHDEGMTALQAARSISVDRWADWGEGERLVVNIANVYAELDGETEPINALVAFQQMAELQRPG
;
A
#
# COMPACT_ATOMS: atom_id res chain seq x y z
N MET A 1 -6.09 17.34 1.68
CA MET A 1 -7.07 16.64 0.83
C MET A 1 -8.23 17.57 0.43
N ALA A 2 -8.95 18.22 1.36
CA ALA A 2 -10.06 19.13 1.05
C ALA A 2 -9.75 20.14 -0.08
N ALA A 3 -8.59 20.83 -0.02
CA ALA A 3 -8.19 21.79 -1.04
C ALA A 3 -8.00 21.16 -2.44
N LEU A 4 -7.49 19.92 -2.50
CA LEU A 4 -7.32 19.20 -3.77
C LEU A 4 -8.67 18.78 -4.36
N VAL A 5 -9.58 18.30 -3.53
CA VAL A 5 -10.95 17.96 -3.98
C VAL A 5 -11.68 19.22 -4.47
N ALA A 6 -11.53 20.36 -3.79
CA ALA A 6 -12.13 21.61 -4.23
C ALA A 6 -11.56 22.15 -5.57
N GLN A 7 -10.28 21.87 -5.87
CA GLN A 7 -9.62 22.26 -7.11
C GLN A 7 -9.80 21.24 -8.26
N ALA A 8 -10.22 20.04 -7.94
CA ALA A 8 -10.35 18.93 -8.89
C ALA A 8 -11.12 19.28 -10.18
N PRO A 9 -12.23 20.05 -10.15
CA PRO A 9 -12.93 20.43 -11.39
C PRO A 9 -12.08 21.24 -12.38
N GLN A 10 -10.96 21.82 -11.95
CA GLN A 10 -10.06 22.60 -12.78
C GLN A 10 -8.83 21.82 -13.24
N MET A 11 -8.67 20.57 -12.78
CA MET A 11 -7.50 19.72 -13.02
C MET A 11 -7.70 18.72 -14.18
N GLY A 12 -8.78 18.86 -14.96
CA GLY A 12 -9.07 17.94 -16.06
C GLY A 12 -9.21 16.49 -15.57
N GLU A 13 -8.62 15.55 -16.29
CA GLU A 13 -8.71 14.10 -16.01
C GLU A 13 -8.15 13.72 -14.64
N LEU A 14 -7.07 14.35 -14.20
CA LEU A 14 -6.55 14.15 -12.84
C LEU A 14 -7.60 14.54 -11.79
N GLY A 15 -8.33 15.63 -12.04
CA GLY A 15 -9.41 16.07 -11.18
C GLY A 15 -10.58 15.09 -11.15
N GLU A 16 -10.96 14.54 -12.31
CA GLU A 16 -11.98 13.49 -12.38
C GLU A 16 -11.57 12.24 -11.62
N PHE A 17 -10.30 11.84 -11.71
CA PHE A 17 -9.75 10.74 -10.93
C PHE A 17 -9.81 11.03 -9.43
N PHE A 18 -9.38 12.22 -9.00
CA PHE A 18 -9.48 12.66 -7.60
C PHE A 18 -10.92 12.65 -7.08
N LEU A 19 -11.88 13.10 -7.87
CA LEU A 19 -13.29 13.10 -7.47
C LEU A 19 -13.85 11.66 -7.36
N ARG A 20 -13.40 10.74 -8.20
CA ARG A 20 -13.76 9.33 -8.04
C ARG A 20 -13.22 8.73 -6.75
N CYS A 21 -11.98 9.04 -6.40
CA CYS A 21 -11.34 8.50 -5.20
C CYS A 21 -11.85 9.15 -3.90
N PHE A 22 -12.10 10.46 -3.92
CA PHE A 22 -12.26 11.25 -2.70
C PHE A 22 -13.53 12.11 -2.65
N GLY A 23 -14.24 12.25 -3.76
CA GLY A 23 -15.38 13.18 -3.86
C GLY A 23 -16.59 12.81 -3.00
N SER A 24 -16.68 11.54 -2.55
CA SER A 24 -17.74 11.09 -1.64
C SER A 24 -17.45 11.39 -0.16
N PHE A 25 -16.24 11.84 0.17
CA PHE A 25 -15.83 12.14 1.54
C PHE A 25 -16.02 13.61 1.87
N ASP A 26 -16.54 13.89 3.07
CA ASP A 26 -16.58 15.22 3.64
C ASP A 26 -15.32 15.43 4.49
N PHE A 27 -14.53 16.43 4.12
CA PHE A 27 -13.28 16.78 4.79
C PHE A 27 -13.44 18.02 5.70
N ASP A 28 -14.63 18.61 5.81
CA ASP A 28 -14.86 19.79 6.62
C ASP A 28 -14.78 19.42 8.13
N GLY A 29 -14.17 20.30 8.89
CA GLY A 29 -14.03 20.12 10.33
C GLY A 29 -13.00 19.08 10.79
N ILE A 30 -12.21 18.50 9.86
CA ILE A 30 -11.11 17.61 10.23
C ILE A 30 -9.98 18.42 10.86
N GLU A 31 -9.66 18.11 12.12
CA GLU A 31 -8.53 18.67 12.85
C GLU A 31 -7.38 17.66 12.91
N LEU A 32 -6.15 18.14 12.66
CA LEU A 32 -4.96 17.31 12.78
C LEU A 32 -4.60 17.10 14.24
N VAL A 33 -4.76 15.88 14.73
CA VAL A 33 -4.31 15.47 16.08
C VAL A 33 -3.08 14.58 15.91
N LEU A 34 -1.94 15.05 16.42
CA LEU A 34 -0.69 14.29 16.39
C LEU A 34 -0.63 13.28 17.55
N PRO A 35 0.05 12.12 17.37
CA PRO A 35 0.29 11.19 18.46
C PRO A 35 1.13 11.84 19.55
N GLN A 36 0.82 11.56 20.82
CA GLN A 36 1.57 12.07 21.97
C GLN A 36 2.84 11.27 22.25
N GLU A 37 2.84 10.00 21.86
CA GLU A 37 4.00 9.10 21.99
C GLU A 37 4.30 8.43 20.65
N THR A 38 5.57 8.27 20.35
CA THR A 38 6.08 7.54 19.20
C THR A 38 6.99 6.41 19.65
N PHE A 39 7.21 5.43 18.81
CA PHE A 39 8.14 4.33 19.05
C PHE A 39 8.83 3.92 17.75
N SER A 40 9.89 3.12 17.89
CA SER A 40 10.54 2.43 16.78
C SER A 40 10.75 0.96 17.16
N GLY A 41 10.75 0.08 16.19
CA GLY A 41 10.91 -1.34 16.37
C GLY A 41 9.66 -1.99 16.98
N GLU A 42 9.79 -2.57 18.18
CA GLU A 42 8.69 -3.29 18.84
C GLU A 42 8.38 -2.65 20.20
N ARG A 43 7.08 -2.58 20.51
CA ARG A 43 6.60 -2.08 21.80
C ARG A 43 5.40 -2.89 22.28
N SER A 44 5.39 -3.29 23.55
CA SER A 44 4.20 -3.85 24.20
C SER A 44 3.39 -2.76 24.90
N MET A 45 2.08 -2.90 24.87
CA MET A 45 1.15 -2.07 25.62
C MET A 45 -0.02 -2.91 26.15
N ARG A 46 -0.72 -2.39 27.18
CA ARG A 46 -1.92 -3.03 27.70
C ARG A 46 -3.16 -2.19 27.42
N VAL A 47 -4.23 -2.87 26.99
CA VAL A 47 -5.56 -2.29 26.82
C VAL A 47 -6.53 -3.12 27.67
N GLY A 48 -6.90 -2.59 28.82
CA GLY A 48 -7.61 -3.37 29.83
C GLY A 48 -6.76 -4.50 30.37
N ASP A 49 -7.23 -5.72 30.25
CA ASP A 49 -6.53 -6.96 30.65
C ASP A 49 -5.69 -7.60 29.52
N ARG A 50 -5.77 -7.05 28.30
CA ARG A 50 -5.10 -7.58 27.13
C ARG A 50 -3.74 -6.95 26.91
N GLU A 51 -2.77 -7.77 26.51
CA GLU A 51 -1.46 -7.32 26.05
C GLU A 51 -1.47 -7.25 24.52
N LEU A 52 -1.01 -6.13 23.99
CA LEU A 52 -0.82 -5.91 22.56
C LEU A 52 0.65 -5.66 22.25
N GLN A 53 1.11 -6.23 21.16
CA GLN A 53 2.45 -5.98 20.61
C GLN A 53 2.31 -5.08 19.39
N LEU A 54 2.97 -3.92 19.42
CA LEU A 54 3.11 -3.01 18.28
C LEU A 54 4.44 -3.35 17.61
N ILE A 55 4.41 -3.65 16.32
CA ILE A 55 5.58 -4.07 15.56
C ILE A 55 5.69 -3.17 14.35
N GLU A 56 6.70 -2.29 14.33
CA GLU A 56 7.01 -1.47 13.17
C GLU A 56 7.52 -2.36 12.03
N VAL A 57 6.93 -2.20 10.85
CA VAL A 57 7.31 -2.93 9.63
C VAL A 57 7.50 -2.00 8.43
N GLY A 58 7.25 -0.71 8.60
CA GLY A 58 7.52 0.31 7.59
C GLY A 58 9.03 0.58 7.39
N PRO A 59 9.37 1.31 6.34
CA PRO A 59 8.48 1.89 5.33
C PRO A 59 8.00 0.85 4.30
N ALA A 60 6.72 0.88 3.93
CA ALA A 60 6.13 0.04 2.88
C ALA A 60 4.94 0.79 2.22
N HIS A 61 3.69 0.67 2.75
CA HIS A 61 2.60 1.54 2.36
C HIS A 61 2.89 2.99 2.77
N THR A 62 3.24 3.18 4.04
CA THR A 62 3.71 4.46 4.60
C THR A 62 5.06 4.29 5.29
N ARG A 63 5.60 5.38 5.86
CA ARG A 63 6.88 5.30 6.58
C ARG A 63 6.78 4.59 7.93
N GLY A 64 5.61 4.63 8.58
CA GLY A 64 5.43 4.17 9.94
C GLY A 64 4.43 3.01 10.05
N ASP A 65 4.39 2.13 9.05
CA ASP A 65 3.48 0.99 9.07
C ASP A 65 3.75 0.11 10.29
N THR A 66 2.67 -0.18 11.01
CA THR A 66 2.73 -0.89 12.28
C THR A 66 1.69 -1.99 12.31
N LEU A 67 2.15 -3.20 12.64
CA LEU A 67 1.27 -4.30 12.98
C LEU A 67 0.85 -4.20 14.46
N VAL A 68 -0.40 -4.52 14.76
CA VAL A 68 -0.89 -4.65 16.13
C VAL A 68 -1.27 -6.11 16.36
N HIS A 69 -0.47 -6.82 17.14
CA HIS A 69 -0.65 -8.23 17.44
C HIS A 69 -1.26 -8.40 18.83
N ALA A 70 -2.34 -9.17 18.91
CA ALA A 70 -2.95 -9.64 20.15
C ALA A 70 -2.64 -11.14 20.32
N PRO A 71 -1.52 -11.51 20.96
CA PRO A 71 -1.01 -12.88 20.94
C PRO A 71 -1.95 -13.89 21.63
N ALA A 72 -2.61 -13.49 22.71
CA ALA A 72 -3.52 -14.35 23.45
C ALA A 72 -4.79 -14.70 22.62
N GLU A 73 -5.24 -13.79 21.80
CA GLU A 73 -6.38 -13.94 20.89
C GLU A 73 -5.98 -14.51 19.53
N ARG A 74 -4.68 -14.55 19.23
CA ARG A 74 -4.13 -14.92 17.93
C ARG A 74 -4.67 -14.07 16.76
N VAL A 75 -4.94 -12.79 17.07
CA VAL A 75 -5.44 -11.79 16.11
C VAL A 75 -4.32 -10.81 15.76
N LEU A 76 -4.21 -10.50 14.47
CA LEU A 76 -3.27 -9.50 13.97
C LEU A 76 -3.99 -8.46 13.14
N PHE A 77 -3.83 -7.19 13.51
CA PHE A 77 -4.24 -6.04 12.69
C PHE A 77 -3.04 -5.59 11.87
N THR A 78 -3.16 -5.58 10.57
CA THR A 78 -2.02 -5.30 9.68
C THR A 78 -1.98 -3.87 9.18
N GLY A 79 -3.04 -3.08 9.41
CA GLY A 79 -3.18 -1.83 8.67
C GLY A 79 -3.03 -2.09 7.17
N ASP A 80 -2.49 -1.12 6.47
CA ASP A 80 -2.39 -1.14 5.00
C ASP A 80 -1.19 -1.95 4.46
N ILE A 81 -0.64 -2.86 5.27
CA ILE A 81 0.25 -3.92 4.78
C ILE A 81 -0.55 -5.02 4.08
N LEU A 82 -1.85 -5.17 4.39
CA LEU A 82 -2.71 -6.11 3.69
C LEU A 82 -3.95 -5.42 3.11
N PHE A 83 -4.09 -5.55 1.79
CA PHE A 83 -5.29 -5.25 1.02
C PHE A 83 -5.90 -6.58 0.57
N ALA A 84 -7.00 -7.00 1.19
CA ALA A 84 -7.66 -8.25 0.85
C ALA A 84 -8.65 -8.05 -0.31
N GLY A 85 -8.28 -8.50 -1.50
CA GLY A 85 -9.09 -8.39 -2.72
C GLY A 85 -8.93 -7.08 -3.50
N ALA A 86 -7.84 -6.31 -3.24
CA ALA A 86 -7.50 -5.13 -4.02
C ALA A 86 -5.98 -5.03 -4.21
N HIS A 87 -5.56 -4.37 -5.30
CA HIS A 87 -4.16 -4.07 -5.49
C HIS A 87 -3.67 -3.14 -4.36
N PRO A 88 -2.59 -3.51 -3.64
CA PRO A 88 -1.98 -2.63 -2.66
C PRO A 88 -1.31 -1.43 -3.34
N ILE A 89 -0.95 -0.41 -2.57
CA ILE A 89 -0.24 0.76 -3.08
C ILE A 89 0.92 1.13 -2.17
N ALA A 90 2.14 1.11 -2.70
CA ALA A 90 3.36 1.44 -2.00
C ALA A 90 3.67 2.94 -2.14
N TRP A 91 3.33 3.76 -1.15
CA TRP A 91 3.63 5.19 -1.16
C TRP A 91 5.05 5.50 -0.69
N ALA A 92 5.58 4.70 0.23
CA ALA A 92 6.87 4.94 0.85
C ALA A 92 7.94 3.94 0.40
N GLY A 93 7.57 2.73 -0.06
CA GLY A 93 8.54 1.70 -0.44
C GLY A 93 9.62 1.44 0.63
N PRO A 94 10.66 0.69 0.38
CA PRO A 94 10.83 -0.15 -0.81
C PRO A 94 9.89 -1.36 -0.85
N VAL A 95 9.67 -1.92 -2.02
CA VAL A 95 8.81 -3.10 -2.20
C VAL A 95 9.40 -4.33 -1.51
N SER A 96 10.73 -4.47 -1.47
CA SER A 96 11.40 -5.54 -0.74
C SER A 96 11.05 -5.54 0.76
N ASN A 97 10.89 -4.36 1.37
CA ASN A 97 10.49 -4.27 2.77
C ASN A 97 9.02 -4.67 2.99
N TRP A 98 8.14 -4.43 2.01
CA TRP A 98 6.76 -4.94 2.08
C TRP A 98 6.73 -6.48 2.05
N ILE A 99 7.56 -7.09 1.20
CA ILE A 99 7.73 -8.55 1.16
C ILE A 99 8.19 -9.06 2.53
N ALA A 100 9.17 -8.41 3.15
CA ALA A 100 9.64 -8.74 4.50
C ALA A 100 8.55 -8.56 5.57
N ALA A 101 7.70 -7.52 5.46
CA ALA A 101 6.55 -7.34 6.34
C ALA A 101 5.55 -8.50 6.22
N CYS A 102 5.26 -8.96 5.01
CA CYS A 102 4.44 -10.16 4.80
C CYS A 102 5.07 -11.41 5.46
N GLU A 103 6.39 -11.60 5.36
CA GLU A 103 7.11 -12.69 6.04
C GLU A 103 6.99 -12.59 7.56
N ARG A 104 7.09 -11.37 8.10
CA ARG A 104 6.90 -11.13 9.53
C ARG A 104 5.50 -11.52 9.99
N ILE A 105 4.46 -11.18 9.22
CA ILE A 105 3.07 -11.57 9.50
C ILE A 105 2.94 -13.11 9.50
N LEU A 106 3.49 -13.78 8.50
CA LEU A 106 3.43 -15.24 8.38
C LEU A 106 4.16 -15.94 9.55
N ALA A 107 5.28 -15.37 10.02
CA ALA A 107 6.03 -15.88 11.16
C ALA A 107 5.28 -15.75 12.50
N LEU A 108 4.43 -14.74 12.66
CA LEU A 108 3.56 -14.59 13.84
C LEU A 108 2.45 -15.63 13.90
N ALA A 109 2.14 -16.28 12.78
CA ALA A 109 1.12 -17.33 12.65
C ALA A 109 -0.24 -16.98 13.28
N PRO A 110 -0.83 -15.82 13.00
CA PRO A 110 -2.12 -15.44 13.53
C PRO A 110 -3.23 -16.36 13.00
N GLU A 111 -4.30 -16.56 13.77
CA GLU A 111 -5.50 -17.27 13.30
C GLU A 111 -6.42 -16.35 12.49
N VAL A 112 -6.51 -15.09 12.92
CA VAL A 112 -7.33 -14.07 12.26
C VAL A 112 -6.47 -12.87 11.95
N ILE A 113 -6.59 -12.38 10.72
CA ILE A 113 -5.93 -11.16 10.25
C ILE A 113 -7.00 -10.13 9.92
N VAL A 114 -6.88 -8.96 10.52
CA VAL A 114 -7.73 -7.80 10.20
C VAL A 114 -6.91 -6.86 9.32
N PRO A 115 -7.20 -6.83 8.00
CA PRO A 115 -6.48 -5.98 7.06
C PRO A 115 -6.91 -4.52 7.17
N GLY A 116 -6.13 -3.60 6.61
CA GLY A 116 -6.54 -2.21 6.42
C GLY A 116 -7.68 -2.06 5.42
N HIS A 117 -7.69 -2.93 4.39
CA HIS A 117 -8.72 -2.98 3.36
C HIS A 117 -9.22 -4.39 3.13
N GLY A 118 -10.54 -4.53 2.98
CA GLY A 118 -11.20 -5.81 2.73
C GLY A 118 -11.67 -6.52 4.00
N PRO A 119 -12.19 -7.73 3.89
CA PRO A 119 -12.72 -8.51 5.01
C PRO A 119 -11.61 -9.12 5.89
N PRO A 120 -11.92 -9.48 7.16
CA PRO A 120 -11.05 -10.33 7.95
C PRO A 120 -10.63 -11.57 7.16
N SER A 121 -9.35 -11.90 7.27
CA SER A 121 -8.68 -12.86 6.41
C SER A 121 -7.82 -13.83 7.22
N GLU A 122 -7.21 -14.78 6.51
CA GLU A 122 -6.24 -15.72 7.04
C GLU A 122 -4.88 -15.52 6.35
N THR A 123 -3.87 -16.29 6.74
CA THR A 123 -2.52 -16.21 6.18
C THR A 123 -2.44 -16.47 4.67
N ALA A 124 -3.47 -17.07 4.06
CA ALA A 124 -3.55 -17.24 2.61
C ALA A 124 -3.55 -15.87 1.88
N ALA A 125 -4.30 -14.88 2.37
CA ALA A 125 -4.33 -13.54 1.79
C ALA A 125 -2.96 -12.84 1.86
N VAL A 126 -2.21 -13.05 2.94
CA VAL A 126 -0.84 -12.52 3.08
C VAL A 126 0.12 -13.19 2.09
N ARG A 127 0.00 -14.51 1.88
CA ARG A 127 0.79 -15.21 0.87
C ARG A 127 0.51 -14.70 -0.54
N GLU A 128 -0.76 -14.42 -0.87
CA GLU A 128 -1.11 -13.84 -2.17
C GLU A 128 -0.58 -12.40 -2.33
N CYS A 129 -0.66 -11.56 -1.30
CA CYS A 129 -0.07 -10.23 -1.31
C CYS A 129 1.47 -10.29 -1.49
N LYS A 130 2.14 -11.19 -0.76
CA LYS A 130 3.57 -11.44 -0.91
C LYS A 130 3.90 -11.88 -2.35
N ALA A 131 3.20 -12.88 -2.87
CA ALA A 131 3.42 -13.40 -4.22
C ALA A 131 3.17 -12.34 -5.30
N TYR A 132 2.22 -11.42 -5.09
CA TYR A 132 2.00 -10.28 -5.97
C TYR A 132 3.23 -9.37 -6.02
N PHE A 133 3.79 -8.99 -4.88
CA PHE A 133 4.95 -8.10 -4.86
C PHE A 133 6.23 -8.79 -5.35
N GLU A 134 6.43 -10.07 -5.05
CA GLU A 134 7.56 -10.84 -5.60
C GLU A 134 7.50 -10.91 -7.13
N TYR A 135 6.34 -11.24 -7.68
CA TYR A 135 6.12 -11.26 -9.12
C TYR A 135 6.33 -9.87 -9.73
N LEU A 136 5.74 -8.85 -9.13
CA LEU A 136 5.85 -7.48 -9.64
C LEU A 136 7.28 -6.98 -9.61
N TYR A 137 8.05 -7.31 -8.56
CA TYR A 137 9.45 -6.93 -8.45
C TYR A 137 10.28 -7.52 -9.59
N ASP A 138 10.12 -8.80 -9.86
CA ASP A 138 10.84 -9.48 -10.93
C ASP A 138 10.47 -8.94 -12.32
N GLU A 139 9.18 -8.77 -12.59
CA GLU A 139 8.70 -8.24 -13.87
C GLU A 139 9.08 -6.77 -14.08
N ALA A 140 9.00 -5.94 -13.04
CA ALA A 140 9.40 -4.54 -13.11
C ALA A 140 10.90 -4.40 -13.35
N ARG A 141 11.74 -5.21 -12.69
CA ARG A 141 13.19 -5.23 -12.92
C ARG A 141 13.53 -5.50 -14.38
N LEU A 142 12.89 -6.48 -15.02
CA LEU A 142 13.13 -6.78 -16.44
C LEU A 142 12.82 -5.57 -17.33
N ARG A 143 11.71 -4.85 -17.08
CA ARG A 143 11.35 -3.65 -17.86
C ARG A 143 12.23 -2.45 -17.55
N HIS A 144 12.70 -2.34 -16.33
CA HIS A 144 13.71 -1.34 -15.95
C HIS A 144 15.00 -1.54 -16.73
N ASP A 145 15.52 -2.79 -16.80
CA ASP A 145 16.72 -3.14 -17.57
C ASP A 145 16.54 -2.89 -19.09
N GLU A 146 15.30 -2.97 -19.60
CA GLU A 146 14.92 -2.61 -20.96
C GLU A 146 14.76 -1.10 -21.19
N GLY A 147 14.86 -0.27 -20.14
CA GLY A 147 14.72 1.18 -20.20
C GLY A 147 13.28 1.67 -20.35
N MET A 148 12.29 0.86 -20.00
CA MET A 148 10.88 1.27 -19.99
C MET A 148 10.59 2.23 -18.84
N THR A 149 9.70 3.21 -19.06
CA THR A 149 9.13 3.99 -17.97
C THR A 149 8.18 3.11 -17.11
N ALA A 150 7.93 3.50 -15.86
CA ALA A 150 7.00 2.77 -14.98
C ALA A 150 5.60 2.62 -15.60
N LEU A 151 5.12 3.65 -16.32
CA LEU A 151 3.83 3.60 -17.01
C LEU A 151 3.84 2.63 -18.20
N GLN A 152 4.92 2.58 -18.96
CA GLN A 152 5.08 1.60 -20.07
C GLN A 152 5.14 0.18 -19.51
N ALA A 153 5.88 -0.04 -18.44
CA ALA A 153 5.96 -1.31 -17.75
C ALA A 153 4.59 -1.75 -17.22
N ALA A 154 3.85 -0.84 -16.56
CA ALA A 154 2.50 -1.13 -16.05
C ALA A 154 1.52 -1.56 -17.14
N ARG A 155 1.66 -1.03 -18.36
CA ARG A 155 0.83 -1.44 -19.52
C ARG A 155 1.26 -2.78 -20.14
N SER A 156 2.47 -3.25 -19.86
CA SER A 156 3.04 -4.47 -20.43
C SER A 156 3.02 -5.68 -19.49
N ILE A 157 2.97 -5.46 -18.19
CA ILE A 157 2.98 -6.51 -17.18
C ILE A 157 1.56 -7.06 -17.02
N SER A 158 1.39 -8.37 -17.27
CA SER A 158 0.11 -9.03 -17.01
C SER A 158 -0.07 -9.25 -15.51
N VAL A 159 -1.24 -8.88 -15.00
CA VAL A 159 -1.69 -9.18 -13.63
C VAL A 159 -2.94 -10.06 -13.64
N ASP A 160 -3.11 -10.89 -14.68
CA ASP A 160 -4.28 -11.74 -14.88
C ASP A 160 -4.55 -12.68 -13.69
N ARG A 161 -3.50 -13.10 -12.98
CA ARG A 161 -3.63 -13.88 -11.74
C ARG A 161 -4.44 -13.14 -10.66
N TRP A 162 -4.43 -11.81 -10.69
CA TRP A 162 -5.10 -10.92 -9.74
C TRP A 162 -6.17 -10.07 -10.42
N ALA A 163 -6.73 -10.54 -11.55
CA ALA A 163 -7.73 -9.81 -12.33
C ALA A 163 -9.01 -9.48 -11.54
N ASP A 164 -9.32 -10.29 -10.52
CA ASP A 164 -10.46 -10.05 -9.63
C ASP A 164 -10.17 -8.99 -8.54
N TRP A 165 -8.93 -8.50 -8.43
CA TRP A 165 -8.57 -7.44 -7.49
C TRP A 165 -8.96 -6.08 -8.06
N GLY A 166 -9.63 -5.25 -7.23
CA GLY A 166 -9.92 -3.86 -7.59
C GLY A 166 -8.67 -2.98 -7.64
N GLU A 167 -8.83 -1.80 -8.25
CA GLU A 167 -7.84 -0.71 -8.20
C GLU A 167 -6.51 -1.03 -8.89
N GLY A 168 -6.60 -1.68 -10.05
CA GLY A 168 -5.45 -2.10 -10.85
C GLY A 168 -4.52 -0.96 -11.32
N GLU A 169 -5.00 0.28 -11.34
CA GLU A 169 -4.19 1.46 -11.66
C GLU A 169 -3.04 1.70 -10.65
N ARG A 170 -3.13 1.14 -9.44
CA ARG A 170 -2.06 1.21 -8.43
C ARG A 170 -0.78 0.50 -8.87
N LEU A 171 -0.88 -0.37 -9.88
CA LEU A 171 0.28 -1.08 -10.45
C LEU A 171 1.41 -0.14 -10.83
N VAL A 172 1.12 1.02 -11.45
CA VAL A 172 2.15 1.96 -11.88
C VAL A 172 2.94 2.56 -10.71
N VAL A 173 2.28 2.79 -9.58
CA VAL A 173 2.94 3.31 -8.36
C VAL A 173 3.86 2.27 -7.76
N ASN A 174 3.41 1.02 -7.69
CA ASN A 174 4.21 -0.09 -7.18
C ASN A 174 5.45 -0.33 -8.06
N ILE A 175 5.32 -0.28 -9.39
CA ILE A 175 6.44 -0.39 -10.33
C ILE A 175 7.42 0.79 -10.15
N ALA A 176 6.91 2.01 -10.00
CA ALA A 176 7.76 3.18 -9.76
C ALA A 176 8.57 3.03 -8.46
N ASN A 177 8.01 2.41 -7.42
CA ASN A 177 8.74 2.09 -6.20
C ASN A 177 9.82 1.02 -6.41
N VAL A 178 9.55 -0.01 -7.22
CA VAL A 178 10.59 -0.97 -7.59
C VAL A 178 11.73 -0.28 -8.34
N TYR A 179 11.42 0.62 -9.27
CA TYR A 179 12.43 1.37 -10.01
C TYR A 179 13.27 2.25 -9.09
N ALA A 180 12.63 3.01 -8.20
CA ALA A 180 13.32 3.82 -7.19
C ALA A 180 14.26 2.95 -6.31
N GLU A 181 13.81 1.77 -5.90
CA GLU A 181 14.63 0.83 -5.14
C GLU A 181 15.83 0.32 -5.95
N LEU A 182 15.65 -0.03 -7.22
CA LEU A 182 16.74 -0.47 -8.11
C LEU A 182 17.77 0.62 -8.37
N ASP A 183 17.32 1.88 -8.48
CA ASP A 183 18.17 3.06 -8.68
C ASP A 183 18.82 3.56 -7.37
N GLY A 184 18.47 2.96 -6.23
CA GLY A 184 18.98 3.35 -4.91
C GLY A 184 18.39 4.68 -4.42
N GLU A 185 17.23 5.09 -4.93
CA GLU A 185 16.51 6.27 -4.49
C GLU A 185 15.80 6.00 -3.15
N THR A 186 15.81 6.99 -2.26
CA THR A 186 15.22 6.89 -0.92
C THR A 186 14.07 7.87 -0.69
N GLU A 187 13.86 8.78 -1.63
CA GLU A 187 12.78 9.75 -1.54
C GLU A 187 11.43 9.13 -1.89
N PRO A 188 10.36 9.46 -1.16
CA PRO A 188 9.03 8.98 -1.47
C PRO A 188 8.59 9.41 -2.88
N ILE A 189 7.79 8.59 -3.52
CA ILE A 189 7.17 8.92 -4.80
C ILE A 189 6.33 10.19 -4.65
N ASN A 190 6.46 11.10 -5.62
CA ASN A 190 5.61 12.28 -5.68
C ASN A 190 4.14 11.87 -5.91
N ALA A 191 3.30 12.09 -4.88
CA ALA A 191 1.91 11.64 -4.92
C ALA A 191 1.11 12.24 -6.10
N LEU A 192 1.37 13.50 -6.49
CA LEU A 192 0.66 14.12 -7.61
C LEU A 192 1.00 13.44 -8.94
N VAL A 193 2.28 13.13 -9.15
CA VAL A 193 2.74 12.38 -10.33
C VAL A 193 2.15 10.97 -10.33
N ALA A 194 2.14 10.31 -9.17
CA ALA A 194 1.55 8.98 -9.02
C ALA A 194 0.06 8.98 -9.38
N PHE A 195 -0.72 9.93 -8.86
CA PHE A 195 -2.15 10.06 -9.21
C PHE A 195 -2.36 10.34 -10.70
N GLN A 196 -1.52 11.17 -11.32
CA GLN A 196 -1.59 11.42 -12.75
C GLN A 196 -1.33 10.13 -13.55
N GLN A 197 -0.32 9.36 -13.19
CA GLN A 197 0.00 8.10 -13.87
C GLN A 197 -1.09 7.04 -13.66
N MET A 198 -1.70 6.97 -12.47
CA MET A 198 -2.86 6.10 -12.22
C MET A 198 -4.06 6.50 -13.11
N ALA A 199 -4.35 7.79 -13.21
CA ALA A 199 -5.42 8.29 -14.10
C ALA A 199 -5.14 7.93 -15.58
N GLU A 200 -3.88 8.03 -16.02
CA GLU A 200 -3.48 7.64 -17.38
C GLU A 200 -3.55 6.13 -17.63
N LEU A 201 -3.27 5.30 -16.62
CA LEU A 201 -3.34 3.84 -16.75
C LEU A 201 -4.78 3.32 -16.86
N GLN A 202 -5.74 4.00 -16.23
CA GLN A 202 -7.17 3.64 -16.30
C GLN A 202 -7.81 3.88 -17.69
N ARG A 203 -7.15 4.61 -18.57
CA ARG A 203 -7.70 4.84 -19.91
C ARG A 203 -7.67 3.54 -20.74
N PRO A 204 -8.78 3.17 -21.38
CA PRO A 204 -8.71 2.16 -22.42
C PRO A 204 -7.77 2.70 -23.52
N GLY A 205 -6.79 1.88 -23.90
CA GLY A 205 -5.84 2.17 -24.97
C GLY A 205 -6.51 2.27 -26.34
#